data_52c8e0660f35d309408b69267a277158
#
_entry.id   52c8e0660f35d309408b69267a277158
#
_cell.length_a   1.000
_cell.length_b   1.000
_cell.length_c   1.000
_cell.angle_alpha   90.00
_cell.angle_beta   90.00
_cell.angle_gamma   90.00
#
_symmetry.space_group_name_H-M   'P 1'
#
loop_
_entity.id
_entity.type
_entity.pdbx_description
1 polymer ?
#
loop_
_entity_poly.entity_id
_entity_poly.type
_entity_poly.pdbx_seq_one_letter_code
_entity_poly.pdbx_strand_id
1 'polypeptide(L)'
;MVVLAMAMVKADGVQDLLKKLKIATDIHGFLAEAHPKLRPVESLNAGFYLAGCAHGPKDIPETVAQASAAAAKVGDLFAQKELIHEPTTVPVNDELCSGCGICITMCPYSARTLDPARGVVAVNEILCEGCGACAAACPSGAAQQRNTTDNQIFSMLRAMLRE
;
A
#
# COMPACT_ATOMS: atom_id res chain seq x y z
N MET A 1 1.21 2.63 -49.14
CA MET A 1 0.37 2.26 -48.00
C MET A 1 1.01 2.88 -46.75
N VAL A 2 0.27 3.66 -45.96
CA VAL A 2 0.75 4.20 -44.69
C VAL A 2 0.08 3.41 -43.58
N VAL A 3 0.87 2.84 -42.65
CA VAL A 3 0.37 2.14 -41.50
C VAL A 3 0.64 2.99 -40.26
N LEU A 4 -0.40 3.40 -39.55
CA LEU A 4 -0.32 4.17 -38.29
C LEU A 4 -0.36 3.23 -37.12
N ALA A 5 0.72 3.18 -36.32
CA ALA A 5 0.77 2.47 -35.05
C ALA A 5 0.41 3.47 -33.94
N MET A 6 -0.84 3.41 -33.48
CA MET A 6 -1.37 4.30 -32.43
C MET A 6 -1.10 3.71 -31.06
N ALA A 7 -0.58 4.50 -30.15
CA ALA A 7 -0.40 4.10 -28.75
C ALA A 7 -1.68 4.40 -27.94
N MET A 8 -1.99 3.53 -26.99
CA MET A 8 -3.00 3.81 -25.96
C MET A 8 -2.33 4.58 -24.84
N VAL A 9 -2.91 5.71 -24.45
CA VAL A 9 -2.44 6.55 -23.36
C VAL A 9 -3.52 6.69 -22.30
N LYS A 10 -3.12 7.01 -21.08
CA LYS A 10 -4.07 7.27 -19.99
C LYS A 10 -5.01 8.44 -20.35
N ALA A 11 -6.24 8.40 -19.85
CA ALA A 11 -7.19 9.49 -20.01
C ALA A 11 -6.77 10.71 -19.16
N ASP A 12 -7.16 11.90 -19.62
CA ASP A 12 -6.96 13.16 -18.87
C ASP A 12 -7.70 13.10 -17.52
N GLY A 13 -7.08 13.68 -16.48
CA GLY A 13 -7.65 13.72 -15.13
C GLY A 13 -7.44 12.44 -14.28
N VAL A 14 -7.08 11.33 -14.89
CA VAL A 14 -6.83 10.06 -14.15
C VAL A 14 -5.74 10.24 -13.10
N GLN A 15 -4.66 10.96 -13.41
CA GLN A 15 -3.57 11.17 -12.47
C GLN A 15 -3.99 11.93 -11.20
N ASP A 16 -4.89 12.89 -11.31
CA ASP A 16 -5.37 13.65 -10.16
C ASP A 16 -6.29 12.79 -9.28
N LEU A 17 -7.11 11.94 -9.89
CA LEU A 17 -7.91 10.95 -9.17
C LEU A 17 -7.01 9.96 -8.43
N LEU A 18 -6.00 9.40 -9.08
CA LEU A 18 -5.09 8.41 -8.48
C LEU A 18 -4.26 9.00 -7.35
N LYS A 19 -3.82 10.26 -7.46
CA LYS A 19 -3.18 10.99 -6.36
C LYS A 19 -4.11 11.14 -5.15
N LYS A 20 -5.39 11.47 -5.38
CA LYS A 20 -6.39 11.58 -4.30
C LYS A 20 -6.67 10.25 -3.64
N LEU A 21 -6.75 9.16 -4.41
CA LEU A 21 -6.96 7.80 -3.93
C LEU A 21 -5.66 7.14 -3.44
N LYS A 22 -4.50 7.77 -3.66
CA LYS A 22 -3.17 7.27 -3.31
C LYS A 22 -2.84 5.90 -3.90
N ILE A 23 -3.34 5.65 -5.12
CA ILE A 23 -3.09 4.41 -5.85
C ILE A 23 -1.81 4.57 -6.66
N ALA A 24 -0.94 3.56 -6.57
CA ALA A 24 0.30 3.52 -7.34
C ALA A 24 0.05 3.37 -8.84
N THR A 25 0.91 4.03 -9.62
CA THR A 25 0.92 3.92 -11.09
C THR A 25 2.25 3.38 -11.58
N ASP A 26 2.23 2.79 -12.76
CA ASP A 26 3.44 2.43 -13.50
C ASP A 26 4.13 3.66 -14.12
N ILE A 27 5.23 3.43 -14.82
CA ILE A 27 6.02 4.48 -15.50
C ILE A 27 5.25 5.15 -16.65
N HIS A 28 4.19 4.53 -17.16
CA HIS A 28 3.32 5.05 -18.23
C HIS A 28 2.07 5.74 -17.68
N GLY A 29 1.86 5.68 -16.38
CA GLY A 29 0.73 6.30 -15.69
C GLY A 29 -0.54 5.46 -15.65
N PHE A 30 -0.47 4.16 -15.96
CA PHE A 30 -1.53 3.19 -15.70
C PHE A 30 -1.46 2.70 -14.26
N LEU A 31 -2.56 2.11 -13.77
CA LEU A 31 -2.63 1.56 -12.42
C LEU A 31 -1.65 0.39 -12.24
N ALA A 32 -0.84 0.45 -11.20
CA ALA A 32 0.12 -0.61 -10.90
C ALA A 32 -0.55 -1.74 -10.11
N GLU A 33 -0.33 -2.97 -10.56
CA GLU A 33 -0.75 -4.20 -9.90
C GLU A 33 0.20 -4.52 -8.74
N ALA A 34 -0.34 -5.06 -7.64
CA ALA A 34 0.46 -5.40 -6.47
C ALA A 34 1.53 -6.46 -6.77
N HIS A 35 1.13 -7.51 -7.48
CA HIS A 35 2.06 -8.53 -7.98
C HIS A 35 1.37 -9.37 -9.07
N PRO A 36 1.94 -9.46 -10.29
CA PRO A 36 1.27 -10.07 -11.44
C PRO A 36 0.98 -11.57 -11.30
N LYS A 37 1.71 -12.29 -10.44
CA LYS A 37 1.51 -13.73 -10.22
C LYS A 37 0.84 -14.07 -8.89
N LEU A 38 1.16 -13.33 -7.82
CA LEU A 38 0.70 -13.64 -6.46
C LEU A 38 -0.58 -12.89 -6.09
N ARG A 39 -0.74 -11.67 -6.60
CA ARG A 39 -1.88 -10.80 -6.33
C ARG A 39 -2.36 -10.12 -7.61
N PRO A 40 -2.80 -10.91 -8.61
CA PRO A 40 -3.30 -10.37 -9.87
C PRO A 40 -4.58 -9.57 -9.63
N VAL A 41 -4.80 -8.55 -10.45
CA VAL A 41 -5.95 -7.62 -10.42
C VAL A 41 -6.15 -6.86 -9.10
N GLU A 42 -5.18 -6.87 -8.22
CA GLU A 42 -5.20 -6.12 -6.96
C GLU A 42 -4.20 -4.96 -7.02
N SER A 43 -4.58 -3.82 -6.48
CA SER A 43 -3.65 -2.72 -6.22
C SER A 43 -2.78 -3.02 -4.98
N LEU A 44 -1.70 -2.25 -4.81
CA LEU A 44 -0.93 -2.23 -3.56
C LEU A 44 -1.79 -1.82 -2.36
N ASN A 45 -2.79 -0.97 -2.58
CA ASN A 45 -3.72 -0.54 -1.54
C ASN A 45 -4.88 -1.53 -1.45
N ALA A 46 -5.15 -2.03 -0.24
CA ALA A 46 -6.26 -2.93 0.01
C ALA A 46 -7.61 -2.32 -0.41
N GLY A 47 -8.51 -3.16 -0.95
CA GLY A 47 -9.83 -2.75 -1.39
C GLY A 47 -9.92 -2.13 -2.79
N PHE A 48 -8.80 -1.95 -3.49
CA PHE A 48 -8.79 -1.49 -4.88
C PHE A 48 -8.45 -2.64 -5.82
N TYR A 49 -9.34 -2.90 -6.76
CA TYR A 49 -9.20 -3.93 -7.79
C TYR A 49 -9.09 -3.31 -9.16
N LEU A 50 -8.28 -3.90 -10.02
CA LEU A 50 -7.90 -3.37 -11.31
C LEU A 50 -8.47 -4.25 -12.43
N ALA A 51 -8.98 -3.63 -13.49
CA ALA A 51 -9.45 -4.38 -14.66
C ALA A 51 -9.28 -3.57 -15.95
N GLY A 52 -9.00 -4.28 -17.04
CA GLY A 52 -8.97 -3.74 -18.38
C GLY A 52 -7.93 -2.65 -18.62
N CYS A 53 -8.26 -1.68 -19.45
CA CYS A 53 -7.35 -0.63 -19.89
C CYS A 53 -6.91 0.35 -18.79
N ALA A 54 -7.50 0.29 -17.61
CA ALA A 54 -7.01 1.05 -16.46
C ALA A 54 -5.63 0.55 -15.97
N HIS A 55 -5.36 -0.75 -16.14
CA HIS A 55 -4.08 -1.39 -15.80
C HIS A 55 -3.06 -1.34 -16.96
N GLY A 56 -3.49 -1.05 -18.17
CA GLY A 56 -2.63 -0.96 -19.36
C GLY A 56 -3.37 -1.34 -20.63
N PRO A 57 -2.74 -1.15 -21.80
CA PRO A 57 -3.34 -1.55 -23.07
C PRO A 57 -3.71 -3.03 -23.09
N LYS A 58 -4.97 -3.35 -23.39
CA LYS A 58 -5.51 -4.72 -23.41
C LYS A 58 -6.56 -4.88 -24.49
N ASP A 59 -6.73 -6.10 -24.97
CA ASP A 59 -7.83 -6.47 -25.84
C ASP A 59 -9.13 -6.73 -25.06
N ILE A 60 -10.22 -6.98 -25.77
CA ILE A 60 -11.54 -7.24 -25.16
C ILE A 60 -11.54 -8.54 -24.35
N PRO A 61 -11.04 -9.69 -24.86
CA PRO A 61 -10.95 -10.92 -24.09
C PRO A 61 -10.15 -10.79 -22.78
N GLU A 62 -9.00 -10.14 -22.81
CA GLU A 62 -8.20 -9.87 -21.60
C GLU A 62 -8.93 -8.96 -20.61
N THR A 63 -9.61 -7.93 -21.13
CA THR A 63 -10.41 -7.03 -20.28
C THR A 63 -11.52 -7.77 -19.57
N VAL A 64 -12.25 -8.65 -20.26
CA VAL A 64 -13.32 -9.47 -19.67
C VAL A 64 -12.75 -10.45 -18.65
N ALA A 65 -11.64 -11.10 -18.95
CA ALA A 65 -10.97 -12.01 -18.02
C ALA A 65 -10.55 -11.29 -16.72
N GLN A 66 -9.95 -10.10 -16.83
CA GLN A 66 -9.57 -9.30 -15.65
C GLN A 66 -10.78 -8.80 -14.86
N ALA A 67 -11.84 -8.35 -15.54
CA ALA A 67 -13.06 -7.93 -14.88
C ALA A 67 -13.70 -9.09 -14.08
N SER A 68 -13.72 -10.29 -14.66
CA SER A 68 -14.20 -11.49 -13.98
C SER A 68 -13.31 -11.86 -12.78
N ALA A 69 -11.99 -11.77 -12.92
CA ALA A 69 -11.06 -12.00 -11.83
C ALA A 69 -11.23 -10.99 -10.69
N ALA A 70 -11.36 -9.70 -11.01
CA ALA A 70 -11.62 -8.65 -10.03
C ALA A 70 -12.94 -8.89 -9.30
N ALA A 71 -14.01 -9.25 -10.02
CA ALA A 71 -15.30 -9.58 -9.42
C ALA A 71 -15.22 -10.79 -8.49
N ALA A 72 -14.48 -11.83 -8.87
CA ALA A 72 -14.26 -13.01 -8.02
C ALA A 72 -13.51 -12.65 -6.73
N LYS A 73 -12.48 -11.79 -6.81
CA LYS A 73 -11.75 -11.29 -5.65
C LYS A 73 -12.62 -10.48 -4.69
N VAL A 74 -13.48 -9.63 -5.23
CA VAL A 74 -14.48 -8.88 -4.44
C VAL A 74 -15.49 -9.83 -3.78
N GLY A 75 -15.94 -10.85 -4.52
CA GLY A 75 -16.84 -11.88 -4.00
C GLY A 75 -16.19 -12.68 -2.85
N ASP A 76 -14.92 -13.05 -2.97
CA ASP A 76 -14.17 -13.71 -1.91
C ASP A 76 -14.05 -12.83 -0.66
N LEU A 77 -13.75 -11.54 -0.84
CA LEU A 77 -13.69 -10.58 0.26
C LEU A 77 -15.03 -10.51 1.03
N PHE A 78 -16.15 -10.44 0.31
CA PHE A 78 -17.49 -10.36 0.93
C PHE A 78 -18.01 -11.70 1.49
N ALA A 79 -17.43 -12.82 1.07
CA ALA A 79 -17.75 -14.14 1.64
C ALA A 79 -17.12 -14.35 3.03
N GLN A 80 -16.11 -13.56 3.38
CA GLN A 80 -15.45 -13.65 4.68
C GLN A 80 -16.34 -13.01 5.77
N LYS A 81 -16.45 -13.69 6.91
CA LYS A 81 -17.19 -13.15 8.06
C LYS A 81 -16.44 -12.01 8.77
N GLU A 82 -15.13 -12.04 8.72
CA GLU A 82 -14.23 -11.09 9.36
C GLU A 82 -13.08 -10.78 8.41
N LEU A 83 -12.71 -9.52 8.30
CA LEU A 83 -11.51 -9.10 7.57
C LEU A 83 -10.33 -9.22 8.53
N ILE A 84 -9.45 -10.18 8.27
CA ILE A 84 -8.22 -10.35 9.02
C ILE A 84 -7.13 -9.52 8.33
N HIS A 85 -6.68 -8.47 9.02
CA HIS A 85 -5.53 -7.70 8.59
C HIS A 85 -4.27 -8.20 9.32
N GLU A 86 -3.15 -8.30 8.60
CA GLU A 86 -1.89 -8.64 9.25
C GLU A 86 -1.49 -7.56 10.27
N PRO A 87 -1.09 -7.92 11.50
CA PRO A 87 -0.80 -6.97 12.57
C PRO A 87 0.59 -6.31 12.42
N THR A 88 1.00 -6.00 11.19
CA THR A 88 2.28 -5.36 10.88
C THR A 88 2.26 -3.85 11.05
N THR A 89 1.30 -3.32 11.81
CA THR A 89 1.19 -1.88 12.09
C THR A 89 2.44 -1.31 12.74
N VAL A 90 2.64 -0.01 12.59
CA VAL A 90 3.77 0.72 13.17
C VAL A 90 3.26 1.61 14.31
N PRO A 91 3.13 1.09 15.54
CA PRO A 91 2.77 1.89 16.70
C PRO A 91 3.82 2.97 17.01
N VAL A 92 3.44 3.91 17.84
CA VAL A 92 4.34 4.95 18.35
C VAL A 92 4.51 4.75 19.85
N ASN A 93 5.74 4.78 20.31
CA ASN A 93 6.05 4.85 21.74
C ASN A 93 5.93 6.31 22.19
N ASP A 94 4.94 6.60 23.02
CA ASP A 94 4.65 7.94 23.50
C ASP A 94 5.79 8.57 24.30
N GLU A 95 6.53 7.76 25.04
CA GLU A 95 7.67 8.24 25.87
C GLU A 95 8.86 8.73 25.03
N LEU A 96 9.01 8.16 23.84
CA LEU A 96 10.08 8.52 22.90
C LEU A 96 9.63 9.54 21.84
N CYS A 97 8.32 9.75 21.71
CA CYS A 97 7.76 10.60 20.66
C CYS A 97 7.93 12.08 21.01
N SER A 98 8.66 12.81 20.18
CA SER A 98 8.84 14.26 20.31
C SER A 98 7.74 15.10 19.62
N GLY A 99 6.72 14.48 19.02
CA GLY A 99 5.66 15.19 18.30
C GLY A 99 6.13 15.91 17.02
N CYS A 100 7.29 15.61 16.48
CA CYS A 100 7.91 16.34 15.35
C CYS A 100 7.12 16.28 14.03
N GLY A 101 6.14 15.38 13.89
CA GLY A 101 5.26 15.28 12.72
C GLY A 101 5.86 14.66 11.45
N ILE A 102 7.17 14.32 11.42
CA ILE A 102 7.82 13.75 10.22
C ILE A 102 7.09 12.50 9.75
N CYS A 103 6.71 11.60 10.65
CA CYS A 103 6.00 10.37 10.31
C CYS A 103 4.58 10.63 9.74
N ILE A 104 3.98 11.79 9.99
CA ILE A 104 2.69 12.19 9.40
C ILE A 104 2.90 12.51 7.91
N THR A 105 3.92 13.32 7.61
CA THR A 105 4.21 13.72 6.22
C THR A 105 4.70 12.56 5.37
N MET A 106 5.38 11.58 5.99
CA MET A 106 5.89 10.38 5.31
C MET A 106 4.81 9.29 5.10
N CYS A 107 3.64 9.40 5.75
CA CYS A 107 2.61 8.37 5.66
C CYS A 107 1.77 8.52 4.39
N PRO A 108 1.88 7.61 3.40
CA PRO A 108 1.07 7.68 2.17
C PRO A 108 -0.41 7.35 2.43
N TYR A 109 -0.71 6.68 3.56
CA TYR A 109 -2.07 6.21 3.90
C TYR A 109 -2.82 7.16 4.83
N SER A 110 -2.23 8.30 5.24
CA SER A 110 -2.80 9.23 6.22
C SER A 110 -3.24 8.56 7.54
N ALA A 111 -2.54 7.49 7.91
CA ALA A 111 -2.82 6.72 9.11
C ALA A 111 -2.31 7.39 10.41
N ARG A 112 -1.73 8.59 10.31
CA ARG A 112 -1.06 9.27 11.43
C ARG A 112 -1.56 10.68 11.60
N THR A 113 -1.87 11.05 12.84
CA THR A 113 -2.31 12.39 13.21
C THR A 113 -1.59 12.84 14.48
N LEU A 114 -1.35 14.13 14.64
CA LEU A 114 -0.85 14.69 15.89
C LEU A 114 -2.02 14.76 16.89
N ASP A 115 -1.85 14.20 18.06
CA ASP A 115 -2.75 14.40 19.19
C ASP A 115 -2.33 15.66 19.92
N PRO A 116 -3.11 16.75 19.84
CA PRO A 116 -2.72 18.02 20.45
C PRO A 116 -2.76 18.00 21.99
N ALA A 117 -3.55 17.11 22.58
CA ALA A 117 -3.67 16.99 24.03
C ALA A 117 -2.44 16.28 24.64
N ARG A 118 -1.90 15.30 23.93
CA ARG A 118 -0.77 14.50 24.39
C ARG A 118 0.58 14.97 23.81
N GLY A 119 0.56 15.78 22.74
CA GLY A 119 1.76 16.25 22.05
C GLY A 119 2.52 15.13 21.30
N VAL A 120 1.90 13.98 21.08
CA VAL A 120 2.46 12.81 20.42
C VAL A 120 1.66 12.42 19.18
N VAL A 121 2.21 11.57 18.33
CA VAL A 121 1.52 11.12 17.12
C VAL A 121 0.66 9.90 17.44
N ALA A 122 -0.64 10.03 17.19
CA ALA A 122 -1.59 8.91 17.21
C ALA A 122 -1.60 8.16 15.87
N VAL A 123 -1.85 6.86 15.93
CA VAL A 123 -1.90 5.96 14.78
C VAL A 123 -3.29 5.39 14.64
N ASN A 124 -3.88 5.52 13.46
CA ASN A 124 -5.07 4.76 13.09
C ASN A 124 -4.62 3.41 12.53
N GLU A 125 -4.74 2.35 13.32
CA GLU A 125 -4.29 1.00 12.95
C GLU A 125 -5.06 0.42 11.76
N ILE A 126 -6.31 0.85 11.52
CA ILE A 126 -7.13 0.41 10.38
C ILE A 126 -6.57 0.94 9.05
N LEU A 127 -6.04 2.16 9.06
CA LEU A 127 -5.45 2.79 7.87
C LEU A 127 -3.97 2.44 7.69
N CYS A 128 -3.33 1.81 8.68
CA CYS A 128 -1.92 1.53 8.66
C CYS A 128 -1.61 0.25 7.88
N GLU A 129 -1.02 0.38 6.70
CA GLU A 129 -0.60 -0.75 5.85
C GLU A 129 0.79 -1.34 6.21
N GLY A 130 1.38 -0.94 7.34
CA GLY A 130 2.63 -1.52 7.82
C GLY A 130 3.86 -1.30 6.92
N CYS A 131 3.85 -0.31 6.04
CA CYS A 131 4.91 -0.10 5.04
C CYS A 131 6.28 0.30 5.62
N GLY A 132 6.37 0.67 6.89
CA GLY A 132 7.63 0.98 7.60
C GLY A 132 8.24 2.35 7.31
N ALA A 133 7.75 3.12 6.33
CA ALA A 133 8.32 4.42 5.95
C ALA A 133 8.46 5.40 7.13
N CYS A 134 7.47 5.41 8.01
CA CYS A 134 7.48 6.24 9.21
C CYS A 134 8.45 5.76 10.29
N ALA A 135 8.72 4.44 10.37
CA ALA A 135 9.72 3.88 11.27
C ALA A 135 11.13 4.27 10.80
N ALA A 136 11.40 4.13 9.51
CA ALA A 136 12.68 4.52 8.92
C ALA A 136 12.97 6.03 9.03
N ALA A 137 11.93 6.87 9.00
CA ALA A 137 12.07 8.32 9.07
C ALA A 137 12.04 8.90 10.51
N CYS A 138 11.80 8.08 11.54
CA CYS A 138 11.64 8.54 12.90
C CYS A 138 13.00 8.84 13.58
N PRO A 139 13.35 10.10 13.87
CA PRO A 139 14.66 10.42 14.44
C PRO A 139 14.81 9.97 15.90
N SER A 140 13.72 9.85 16.64
CA SER A 140 13.74 9.39 18.04
C SER A 140 13.56 7.88 18.18
N GLY A 141 13.31 7.13 17.10
CA GLY A 141 13.01 5.71 17.15
C GLY A 141 11.67 5.37 17.82
N ALA A 142 10.81 6.36 18.03
CA ALA A 142 9.49 6.15 18.65
C ALA A 142 8.54 5.31 17.79
N ALA A 143 8.65 5.41 16.46
CA ALA A 143 7.85 4.61 15.53
C ALA A 143 8.60 3.31 15.21
N GLN A 144 8.09 2.17 15.65
CA GLN A 144 8.69 0.86 15.40
C GLN A 144 7.67 -0.09 14.81
N GLN A 145 8.05 -0.79 13.75
CA GLN A 145 7.17 -1.77 13.12
C GLN A 145 7.03 -3.01 14.00
N ARG A 146 5.79 -3.47 14.21
CA ARG A 146 5.54 -4.73 14.92
C ARG A 146 6.17 -5.89 14.13
N ASN A 147 6.66 -6.88 14.85
CA ASN A 147 7.28 -8.11 14.32
C ASN A 147 8.59 -7.92 13.52
N THR A 148 9.12 -6.71 13.44
CA THR A 148 10.40 -6.40 12.79
C THR A 148 11.23 -5.39 13.59
N THR A 149 11.22 -5.53 14.92
CA THR A 149 12.08 -4.72 15.78
C THR A 149 13.54 -5.15 15.60
N ASP A 150 14.48 -4.23 15.86
CA ASP A 150 15.92 -4.48 15.73
C ASP A 150 16.35 -5.76 16.47
N ASN A 151 15.85 -5.96 17.70
CA ASN A 151 16.14 -7.15 18.47
C ASN A 151 15.63 -8.44 17.81
N GLN A 152 14.47 -8.41 17.17
CA GLN A 152 13.95 -9.56 16.43
C GLN A 152 14.80 -9.84 15.19
N ILE A 153 15.15 -8.81 14.42
CA ILE A 153 16.01 -8.94 13.24
C ILE A 153 17.38 -9.49 13.64
N PHE A 154 18.02 -8.94 14.68
CA PHE A 154 19.30 -9.46 15.18
C PHE A 154 19.18 -10.90 15.70
N SER A 155 18.08 -11.27 16.33
CA SER A 155 17.84 -12.65 16.77
C SER A 155 17.70 -13.60 15.59
N MET A 156 16.99 -13.20 14.55
CA MET A 156 16.88 -13.98 13.30
C MET A 156 18.25 -14.15 12.63
N LEU A 157 19.02 -13.06 12.49
CA LEU A 157 20.37 -13.11 11.91
C LEU A 157 21.28 -14.04 12.71
N ARG A 158 21.27 -13.96 14.06
CA ARG A 158 22.04 -14.84 14.92
C ARG A 158 21.62 -16.30 14.78
N ALA A 159 20.32 -16.58 14.64
CA ALA A 159 19.83 -17.94 14.42
C ALA A 159 20.27 -18.51 13.07
N MET A 160 20.28 -17.67 12.03
CA MET A 160 20.74 -18.09 10.69
C MET A 160 22.26 -18.31 10.61
N LEU A 161 23.04 -17.65 11.46
CA LEU A 161 24.52 -17.78 11.50
C LEU A 161 25.02 -18.85 12.47
N ARG A 162 24.11 -19.48 13.22
CA ARG A 162 24.44 -20.65 14.06
C ARG A 162 24.29 -21.91 13.18
N GLU A 163 25.38 -22.44 12.74
CA GLU A 163 25.49 -23.81 12.24
C GLU A 163 25.46 -24.81 13.39
#